data_da196187836b851abbcc3939720a1713
#
_entry.id   da196187836b851abbcc3939720a1713
#
_cell.length_a   1.000
_cell.length_b   1.000
_cell.length_c   1.000
_cell.angle_alpha   90.00
_cell.angle_beta   90.00
_cell.angle_gamma   90.00
#
_symmetry.space_group_name_H-M   'P 1'
#
loop_
_entity.id
_entity.type
_entity.pdbx_description
1 polymer ?
#
loop_
_entity_poly.entity_id
_entity_poly.type
_entity_poly.pdbx_seq_one_letter_code
_entity_poly.pdbx_strand_id
1 'polypeptide(L)'
;MTDFHIIIGGEQGHGFDCASALRYASLAGIRFAGLVMQSDGTNFSRIAEFSKQVRRLSLYANVEAWMGVELCHMPPALLPDAVREAREAGAALVLVYGESITDQVEQGTNFAAIEAGADVVTHPGLIDAEAAAFAAEKGVALEFTSCPRHALANAHTAAMALRHGAPLVRGSGSCRAEELTTRAFWPMIIKGADCFSAGENAANLPEHIRKSEETLIRRLIRP
;
A
#
# COMPACT_ATOMS: atom_id res chain seq x y z
N MET A 1 -8.04 5.64 -11.33
CA MET A 1 -8.07 4.76 -10.17
C MET A 1 -6.64 4.38 -9.82
N THR A 2 -6.38 4.16 -8.56
CA THR A 2 -5.06 3.80 -8.01
C THR A 2 -5.10 2.42 -7.37
N ASP A 3 -3.97 1.76 -7.30
CA ASP A 3 -3.71 0.58 -6.47
C ASP A 3 -2.22 0.56 -6.14
N PHE A 4 -1.87 0.82 -4.88
CA PHE A 4 -0.46 0.91 -4.48
C PHE A 4 0.14 -0.41 -3.99
N HIS A 5 -0.62 -1.52 -4.09
CA HIS A 5 -0.19 -2.80 -3.56
C HIS A 5 -0.57 -3.96 -4.51
N ILE A 6 0.18 -4.08 -5.62
CA ILE A 6 0.09 -5.21 -6.55
C ILE A 6 1.40 -6.00 -6.45
N ILE A 7 1.33 -7.26 -6.06
CA ILE A 7 2.50 -8.09 -5.76
C ILE A 7 3.09 -8.67 -7.05
N ILE A 8 4.38 -8.45 -7.27
CA ILE A 8 5.14 -8.97 -8.41
C ILE A 8 6.37 -9.77 -7.96
N GLY A 9 6.86 -10.64 -8.85
CA GLY A 9 8.16 -11.27 -8.72
C GLY A 9 8.35 -12.19 -7.52
N GLY A 10 7.27 -12.71 -6.95
CA GLY A 10 7.32 -13.65 -5.84
C GLY A 10 8.04 -14.95 -6.20
N GLU A 11 8.65 -15.58 -5.22
CA GLU A 11 9.25 -16.92 -5.38
C GLU A 11 8.15 -17.96 -5.63
N GLN A 12 8.51 -19.06 -6.33
CA GLN A 12 7.63 -20.20 -6.59
C GLN A 12 6.31 -19.86 -7.33
N GLY A 13 6.28 -18.78 -8.12
CA GLY A 13 5.09 -18.40 -8.89
C GLY A 13 4.03 -17.63 -8.10
N HIS A 14 4.34 -17.16 -6.91
CA HIS A 14 3.51 -16.20 -6.21
C HIS A 14 3.76 -14.78 -6.74
N GLY A 15 2.70 -14.07 -7.11
CA GLY A 15 2.78 -12.74 -7.69
C GLY A 15 2.84 -12.73 -9.22
N PHE A 16 2.56 -11.57 -9.77
CA PHE A 16 2.61 -11.34 -11.21
C PHE A 16 4.05 -11.23 -11.73
N ASP A 17 4.26 -11.54 -13.02
CA ASP A 17 5.33 -10.87 -13.75
C ASP A 17 4.94 -9.42 -14.08
N CYS A 18 5.93 -8.55 -14.32
CA CYS A 18 5.69 -7.11 -14.54
C CYS A 18 4.75 -6.82 -15.71
N ALA A 19 4.80 -7.62 -16.78
CA ALA A 19 3.98 -7.38 -17.98
C ALA A 19 2.51 -7.75 -17.70
N SER A 20 2.27 -8.88 -17.06
CA SER A 20 0.94 -9.32 -16.65
C SER A 20 0.32 -8.37 -15.63
N ALA A 21 1.09 -7.92 -14.62
CA ALA A 21 0.63 -6.95 -13.63
C ALA A 21 0.10 -5.67 -14.30
N LEU A 22 0.88 -5.08 -15.19
CA LEU A 22 0.50 -3.86 -15.90
C LEU A 22 -0.69 -4.07 -16.84
N ARG A 23 -0.73 -5.20 -17.55
CA ARG A 23 -1.85 -5.55 -18.43
C ARG A 23 -3.15 -5.68 -17.64
N TYR A 24 -3.16 -6.44 -16.56
CA TYR A 24 -4.37 -6.65 -15.76
C TYR A 24 -4.75 -5.39 -14.98
N ALA A 25 -3.80 -4.60 -14.49
CA ALA A 25 -4.07 -3.29 -13.90
C ALA A 25 -4.79 -2.37 -14.91
N SER A 26 -4.31 -2.31 -16.15
CA SER A 26 -4.97 -1.54 -17.21
C SER A 26 -6.41 -2.02 -17.48
N LEU A 27 -6.62 -3.33 -17.56
CA LEU A 27 -7.96 -3.92 -17.76
C LEU A 27 -8.91 -3.66 -16.59
N ALA A 28 -8.38 -3.63 -15.35
CA ALA A 28 -9.14 -3.26 -14.16
C ALA A 28 -9.45 -1.75 -14.07
N GLY A 29 -8.89 -0.94 -14.96
CA GLY A 29 -9.06 0.52 -14.99
C GLY A 29 -8.14 1.27 -14.00
N ILE A 30 -7.08 0.62 -13.56
CA ILE A 30 -6.03 1.24 -12.73
C ILE A 30 -5.16 2.11 -13.63
N ARG A 31 -4.86 3.32 -13.19
CA ARG A 31 -4.03 4.30 -13.92
C ARG A 31 -2.71 4.58 -13.21
N PHE A 32 -2.67 4.38 -11.90
CA PHE A 32 -1.50 4.57 -11.05
C PHE A 32 -1.33 3.32 -10.17
N ALA A 33 -0.17 2.68 -10.25
CA ALA A 33 0.06 1.41 -9.59
C ALA A 33 1.39 1.36 -8.84
N GLY A 34 1.38 0.85 -7.61
CA GLY A 34 2.56 0.35 -6.93
C GLY A 34 2.74 -1.13 -7.26
N LEU A 35 3.80 -1.48 -7.97
CA LEU A 35 4.17 -2.87 -8.21
C LEU A 35 5.23 -3.24 -7.18
N VAL A 36 4.88 -4.09 -6.22
CA VAL A 36 5.71 -4.35 -5.05
C VAL A 36 6.23 -5.77 -5.02
N MET A 37 7.48 -5.93 -4.63
CA MET A 37 8.10 -7.22 -4.34
C MET A 37 8.12 -7.42 -2.83
N GLN A 38 7.64 -8.55 -2.35
CA GLN A 38 7.75 -8.90 -0.93
C GLN A 38 9.19 -9.25 -0.57
N SER A 39 9.63 -8.79 0.59
CA SER A 39 11.02 -8.91 1.04
C SER A 39 11.14 -9.02 2.55
N ASP A 40 12.07 -9.84 2.98
CA ASP A 40 12.64 -9.89 4.33
C ASP A 40 14.03 -9.22 4.40
N GLY A 41 14.41 -8.45 3.38
CA GLY A 41 15.71 -7.81 3.22
C GLY A 41 16.70 -8.57 2.33
N THR A 42 16.48 -9.84 2.03
CA THR A 42 17.46 -10.69 1.34
C THR A 42 17.51 -10.50 -0.18
N ASN A 43 16.48 -9.89 -0.77
CA ASN A 43 16.30 -9.80 -2.23
C ASN A 43 16.36 -8.38 -2.81
N PHE A 44 16.84 -7.39 -2.06
CA PHE A 44 16.94 -5.99 -2.49
C PHE A 44 17.76 -5.80 -3.77
N SER A 45 18.74 -6.67 -4.04
CA SER A 45 19.52 -6.65 -5.28
C SER A 45 18.67 -6.73 -6.57
N ARG A 46 17.44 -7.26 -6.48
CA ARG A 46 16.52 -7.38 -7.62
C ARG A 46 15.74 -6.08 -7.92
N ILE A 47 15.68 -5.15 -6.98
CA ILE A 47 14.85 -3.93 -7.10
C ILE A 47 15.24 -3.12 -8.32
N ALA A 48 16.55 -2.91 -8.57
CA ALA A 48 17.01 -2.10 -9.69
C ALA A 48 16.61 -2.70 -11.06
N GLU A 49 16.67 -4.04 -11.19
CA GLU A 49 16.23 -4.73 -12.40
C GLU A 49 14.74 -4.58 -12.64
N PHE A 50 13.92 -4.85 -11.60
CA PHE A 50 12.47 -4.68 -11.67
C PHE A 50 12.08 -3.22 -11.95
N SER A 51 12.74 -2.24 -11.33
CA SER A 51 12.50 -0.82 -11.57
C SER A 51 12.70 -0.46 -13.04
N LYS A 52 13.78 -0.95 -13.67
CA LYS A 52 14.04 -0.76 -15.10
C LYS A 52 12.94 -1.38 -15.95
N GLN A 53 12.52 -2.58 -15.63
CA GLN A 53 11.49 -3.30 -16.38
C GLN A 53 10.11 -2.64 -16.23
N VAL A 54 9.72 -2.26 -15.01
CA VAL A 54 8.46 -1.55 -14.74
C VAL A 54 8.39 -0.25 -15.53
N ARG A 55 9.42 0.61 -15.47
CA ARG A 55 9.48 1.87 -16.25
C ARG A 55 9.32 1.62 -17.75
N ARG A 56 10.02 0.62 -18.28
CA ARG A 56 9.96 0.29 -19.71
C ARG A 56 8.57 -0.15 -20.13
N LEU A 57 7.92 -1.01 -19.36
CA LEU A 57 6.62 -1.59 -19.71
C LEU A 57 5.47 -0.61 -19.48
N SER A 58 5.56 0.26 -18.48
CA SER A 58 4.55 1.29 -18.18
C SER A 58 4.27 2.20 -19.38
N LEU A 59 5.28 2.48 -20.21
CA LEU A 59 5.13 3.29 -21.42
C LEU A 59 4.10 2.72 -22.42
N TYR A 60 3.85 1.41 -22.37
CA TYR A 60 2.96 0.70 -23.29
C TYR A 60 1.65 0.23 -22.66
N ALA A 61 1.55 0.31 -21.34
CA ALA A 61 0.41 -0.26 -20.60
C ALA A 61 -0.70 0.74 -20.30
N ASN A 62 -0.51 2.04 -20.56
CA ASN A 62 -1.41 3.11 -20.13
C ASN A 62 -1.65 3.12 -18.59
N VAL A 63 -0.65 2.64 -17.85
CA VAL A 63 -0.60 2.62 -16.38
C VAL A 63 0.73 3.26 -15.98
N GLU A 64 0.68 4.29 -15.19
CA GLU A 64 1.89 4.82 -14.54
C GLU A 64 2.17 3.97 -13.30
N ALA A 65 3.33 3.34 -13.26
CA ALA A 65 3.66 2.40 -12.20
C ALA A 65 5.04 2.65 -11.61
N TRP A 66 5.14 2.42 -10.31
CA TRP A 66 6.36 2.52 -9.54
C TRP A 66 6.73 1.17 -8.96
N MET A 67 8.03 0.85 -9.06
CA MET A 67 8.58 -0.33 -8.38
C MET A 67 8.70 -0.05 -6.90
N GLY A 68 8.09 -0.90 -6.09
CA GLY A 68 8.16 -0.86 -4.65
C GLY A 68 8.66 -2.16 -4.04
N VAL A 69 8.84 -2.12 -2.74
CA VAL A 69 9.07 -3.29 -1.90
C VAL A 69 8.08 -3.28 -0.74
N GLU A 70 7.56 -4.44 -0.37
CA GLU A 70 6.83 -4.66 0.86
C GLU A 70 7.71 -5.44 1.83
N LEU A 71 8.12 -4.81 2.94
CA LEU A 71 8.88 -5.44 4.01
C LEU A 71 7.93 -6.28 4.86
N CYS A 72 8.13 -7.61 4.85
CA CYS A 72 7.23 -8.55 5.51
C CYS A 72 7.92 -9.21 6.71
N HIS A 73 7.21 -9.27 7.85
CA HIS A 73 7.63 -9.98 9.06
C HIS A 73 9.03 -9.59 9.59
N MET A 74 9.46 -8.37 9.30
CA MET A 74 10.71 -7.83 9.83
C MET A 74 10.54 -7.47 11.31
N PRO A 75 11.53 -7.78 12.17
CA PRO A 75 11.55 -7.25 13.52
C PRO A 75 11.47 -5.71 13.51
N PRO A 76 10.61 -5.08 14.35
CA PRO A 76 10.45 -3.61 14.39
C PRO A 76 11.77 -2.85 14.48
N ALA A 77 12.72 -3.36 15.26
CA ALA A 77 14.05 -2.74 15.44
C ALA A 77 14.90 -2.67 14.16
N LEU A 78 14.63 -3.50 13.16
CA LEU A 78 15.37 -3.53 11.89
C LEU A 78 14.70 -2.70 10.78
N LEU A 79 13.47 -2.25 10.97
CA LEU A 79 12.73 -1.52 9.95
C LEU A 79 13.40 -0.22 9.49
N PRO A 80 14.04 0.61 10.36
CA PRO A 80 14.72 1.82 9.92
C PRO A 80 15.83 1.54 8.91
N ASP A 81 16.65 0.54 9.16
CA ASP A 81 17.71 0.15 8.24
C ASP A 81 17.16 -0.47 6.97
N ALA A 82 16.18 -1.37 7.08
CA ALA A 82 15.57 -2.03 5.92
C ALA A 82 14.87 -1.03 4.98
N VAL A 83 14.15 -0.04 5.51
CA VAL A 83 13.53 1.04 4.71
C VAL A 83 14.60 1.85 3.98
N ARG A 84 15.68 2.23 4.67
CA ARG A 84 16.82 2.95 4.07
C ARG A 84 17.46 2.13 2.95
N GLU A 85 17.81 0.88 3.21
CA GLU A 85 18.45 -0.03 2.24
C GLU A 85 17.56 -0.30 1.02
N ALA A 86 16.26 -0.47 1.21
CA ALA A 86 15.31 -0.61 0.11
C ALA A 86 15.32 0.62 -0.82
N ARG A 87 15.37 1.82 -0.26
CA ARG A 87 15.47 3.07 -1.03
C ARG A 87 16.81 3.19 -1.74
N GLU A 88 17.93 2.86 -1.09
CA GLU A 88 19.27 2.83 -1.69
C GLU A 88 19.35 1.84 -2.85
N ALA A 89 18.63 0.71 -2.74
CA ALA A 89 18.49 -0.27 -3.82
C ALA A 89 17.60 0.20 -4.99
N GLY A 90 16.93 1.35 -4.85
CA GLY A 90 16.13 1.99 -5.90
C GLY A 90 14.63 1.74 -5.83
N ALA A 91 14.09 1.32 -4.68
CA ALA A 91 12.64 1.26 -4.46
C ALA A 91 12.07 2.69 -4.47
N ALA A 92 11.12 2.95 -5.37
CA ALA A 92 10.39 4.20 -5.42
C ALA A 92 9.30 4.26 -4.34
N LEU A 93 8.82 3.10 -3.89
CA LEU A 93 7.75 2.94 -2.92
C LEU A 93 8.16 1.86 -1.90
N VAL A 94 8.13 2.19 -0.62
CA VAL A 94 8.43 1.24 0.47
C VAL A 94 7.19 1.04 1.32
N LEU A 95 6.67 -0.17 1.31
CA LEU A 95 5.57 -0.62 2.12
C LEU A 95 6.10 -1.47 3.27
N VAL A 96 5.40 -1.46 4.39
CA VAL A 96 5.68 -2.38 5.52
C VAL A 96 4.39 -3.12 5.87
N TYR A 97 4.49 -4.44 5.93
CA TYR A 97 3.39 -5.31 6.35
C TYR A 97 3.09 -5.09 7.83
N GLY A 98 1.94 -4.50 8.11
CA GLY A 98 1.52 -4.07 9.44
C GLY A 98 0.86 -5.17 10.27
N GLU A 99 0.36 -4.78 11.44
CA GLU A 99 -0.20 -5.66 12.47
C GLU A 99 -1.61 -6.15 12.10
N SER A 100 -1.70 -6.89 10.99
CA SER A 100 -2.95 -7.47 10.53
C SER A 100 -3.61 -8.35 11.59
N ILE A 101 -4.94 -8.25 11.72
CA ILE A 101 -5.71 -9.10 12.67
C ILE A 101 -5.81 -10.56 12.24
N THR A 102 -5.34 -10.91 11.05
CA THR A 102 -5.41 -12.26 10.48
C THR A 102 -4.06 -12.95 10.37
N ASP A 103 -2.97 -12.25 10.69
CA ASP A 103 -1.61 -12.78 10.65
C ASP A 103 -0.85 -12.44 11.92
N GLN A 104 0.13 -13.30 12.26
CA GLN A 104 1.00 -13.06 13.40
C GLN A 104 2.14 -12.13 12.98
N VAL A 105 1.98 -10.84 13.27
CA VAL A 105 2.99 -9.80 13.11
C VAL A 105 3.41 -9.31 14.49
N GLU A 106 4.68 -9.01 14.66
CA GLU A 106 5.22 -8.53 15.94
C GLU A 106 4.58 -7.18 16.31
N GLN A 107 4.17 -7.06 17.58
CA GLN A 107 3.58 -5.83 18.11
C GLN A 107 4.58 -4.67 18.05
N GLY A 108 4.12 -3.48 17.70
CA GLY A 108 4.95 -2.30 17.50
C GLY A 108 5.45 -2.13 16.06
N THR A 109 5.15 -3.08 15.16
CA THR A 109 5.53 -2.99 13.74
C THR A 109 4.91 -1.76 13.07
N ASN A 110 3.62 -1.45 13.33
CA ASN A 110 2.98 -0.26 12.75
C ASN A 110 3.74 1.02 13.14
N PHE A 111 4.04 1.17 14.42
CA PHE A 111 4.74 2.36 14.93
C PHE A 111 6.16 2.46 14.35
N ALA A 112 6.91 1.36 14.35
CA ALA A 112 8.26 1.31 13.81
C ALA A 112 8.32 1.57 12.30
N ALA A 113 7.32 1.09 11.53
CA ALA A 113 7.19 1.36 10.11
C ALA A 113 6.98 2.86 9.83
N ILE A 114 6.13 3.52 10.63
CA ILE A 114 5.86 4.95 10.55
C ILE A 114 7.13 5.74 10.92
N GLU A 115 7.79 5.37 12.01
CA GLU A 115 9.04 6.00 12.46
C GLU A 115 10.16 5.86 11.43
N ALA A 116 10.28 4.69 10.81
CA ALA A 116 11.23 4.42 9.73
C ALA A 116 10.96 5.22 8.44
N GLY A 117 9.81 5.86 8.32
CA GLY A 117 9.43 6.64 7.15
C GLY A 117 9.07 5.77 5.94
N ALA A 118 8.39 4.66 6.16
CA ALA A 118 7.72 3.92 5.08
C ALA A 118 6.76 4.84 4.32
N ASP A 119 6.42 4.48 3.08
CA ASP A 119 5.39 5.22 2.33
C ASP A 119 3.99 4.80 2.74
N VAL A 120 3.81 3.50 2.99
CA VAL A 120 2.51 2.90 3.35
C VAL A 120 2.74 1.81 4.40
N VAL A 121 1.90 1.79 5.44
CA VAL A 121 1.70 0.62 6.28
C VAL A 121 0.55 -0.17 5.69
N THR A 122 0.86 -1.35 5.13
CA THR A 122 -0.16 -2.26 4.60
C THR A 122 -0.81 -3.05 5.73
N HIS A 123 -2.07 -3.35 5.58
CA HIS A 123 -2.81 -4.17 6.55
C HIS A 123 -2.62 -3.75 8.03
N PRO A 124 -2.79 -2.46 8.39
CA PRO A 124 -2.43 -1.94 9.72
C PRO A 124 -3.28 -2.50 10.87
N GLY A 125 -4.26 -3.36 10.57
CA GLY A 125 -5.10 -4.03 11.55
C GLY A 125 -5.90 -3.07 12.42
N LEU A 126 -5.85 -3.28 13.73
CA LEU A 126 -6.50 -2.42 14.73
C LEU A 126 -5.53 -1.33 15.21
N ILE A 127 -4.96 -0.56 14.27
CA ILE A 127 -4.06 0.54 14.57
C ILE A 127 -4.65 1.46 15.64
N ASP A 128 -3.87 1.83 16.64
CA ASP A 128 -4.32 2.70 17.73
C ASP A 128 -4.27 4.20 17.35
N ALA A 129 -4.80 5.03 18.25
CA ALA A 129 -4.91 6.47 18.05
C ALA A 129 -3.54 7.16 17.99
N GLU A 130 -2.56 6.68 18.77
CA GLU A 130 -1.21 7.24 18.83
C GLU A 130 -0.47 6.98 17.51
N ALA A 131 -0.47 5.74 17.04
CA ALA A 131 0.15 5.38 15.77
C ALA A 131 -0.55 6.06 14.58
N ALA A 132 -1.89 6.20 14.59
CA ALA A 132 -2.63 6.90 13.55
C ALA A 132 -2.28 8.42 13.53
N ALA A 133 -2.17 9.07 14.69
CA ALA A 133 -1.73 10.47 14.79
C ALA A 133 -0.29 10.64 14.32
N PHE A 134 0.60 9.69 14.66
CA PHE A 134 1.99 9.70 14.22
C PHE A 134 2.12 9.49 12.71
N ALA A 135 1.28 8.62 12.12
CA ALA A 135 1.20 8.46 10.66
C ALA A 135 0.81 9.78 9.96
N ALA A 136 -0.14 10.53 10.54
CA ALA A 136 -0.51 11.85 10.03
C ALA A 136 0.65 12.85 10.10
N GLU A 137 1.38 12.90 11.23
CA GLU A 137 2.54 13.76 11.42
C GLU A 137 3.65 13.45 10.41
N LYS A 138 3.96 12.18 10.23
CA LYS A 138 5.02 11.72 9.33
C LYS A 138 4.60 11.69 7.86
N GLY A 139 3.32 11.80 7.55
CA GLY A 139 2.80 11.66 6.19
C GLY A 139 2.89 10.24 5.64
N VAL A 140 2.95 9.24 6.52
CA VAL A 140 2.92 7.83 6.16
C VAL A 140 1.46 7.40 5.95
N ALA A 141 1.18 6.77 4.81
CA ALA A 141 -0.17 6.35 4.50
C ALA A 141 -0.53 5.02 5.17
N LEU A 142 -1.79 4.87 5.55
CA LEU A 142 -2.38 3.61 5.95
C LEU A 142 -3.08 2.97 4.75
N GLU A 143 -3.00 1.66 4.60
CA GLU A 143 -3.68 0.98 3.52
C GLU A 143 -5.16 0.77 3.84
N PHE A 144 -6.01 1.13 2.89
CA PHE A 144 -7.40 0.70 2.78
C PHE A 144 -7.45 -0.42 1.74
N THR A 145 -7.62 -1.66 2.18
CA THR A 145 -7.38 -2.82 1.33
C THR A 145 -8.65 -3.42 0.74
N SER A 146 -8.54 -3.98 -0.45
CA SER A 146 -9.57 -4.87 -1.01
C SER A 146 -9.27 -6.35 -0.82
N CYS A 147 -8.13 -6.71 -0.25
CA CYS A 147 -7.81 -8.09 0.08
C CYS A 147 -8.82 -8.64 1.09
N PRO A 148 -9.61 -9.67 0.74
CA PRO A 148 -10.68 -10.16 1.62
C PRO A 148 -10.19 -10.58 3.00
N ARG A 149 -8.96 -11.09 3.08
CA ARG A 149 -8.34 -11.55 4.31
C ARG A 149 -8.08 -10.40 5.29
N HIS A 150 -7.72 -9.22 4.78
CA HIS A 150 -7.31 -8.06 5.59
C HIS A 150 -8.36 -6.95 5.66
N ALA A 151 -9.36 -6.99 4.79
CA ALA A 151 -10.42 -5.98 4.71
C ALA A 151 -11.32 -5.90 5.95
N LEU A 152 -11.26 -6.91 6.83
CA LEU A 152 -12.03 -6.95 8.09
C LEU A 152 -11.75 -5.75 9.00
N ALA A 153 -10.53 -5.19 8.95
CA ALA A 153 -10.13 -4.03 9.75
C ALA A 153 -10.38 -2.68 9.04
N ASN A 154 -10.84 -2.67 7.79
CA ASN A 154 -10.97 -1.44 6.99
C ASN A 154 -11.77 -0.33 7.67
N ALA A 155 -12.90 -0.68 8.30
CA ALA A 155 -13.75 0.31 8.98
C ALA A 155 -13.02 0.97 10.15
N HIS A 156 -12.26 0.19 10.93
CA HIS A 156 -11.43 0.71 12.02
C HIS A 156 -10.30 1.59 11.47
N THR A 157 -9.54 1.10 10.49
CA THR A 157 -8.45 1.85 9.85
C THR A 157 -8.95 3.18 9.26
N ALA A 158 -10.09 3.15 8.55
CA ALA A 158 -10.70 4.36 8.01
C ALA A 158 -11.12 5.35 9.11
N ALA A 159 -11.74 4.86 10.19
CA ALA A 159 -12.15 5.70 11.31
C ALA A 159 -10.94 6.35 12.02
N MET A 160 -9.85 5.62 12.21
CA MET A 160 -8.61 6.14 12.80
C MET A 160 -7.95 7.16 11.86
N ALA A 161 -7.85 6.85 10.56
CA ALA A 161 -7.29 7.77 9.57
C ALA A 161 -8.07 9.08 9.49
N LEU A 162 -9.40 9.02 9.41
CA LEU A 162 -10.25 10.22 9.37
C LEU A 162 -10.15 11.04 10.65
N ARG A 163 -10.16 10.39 11.82
CA ARG A 163 -10.13 11.07 13.12
C ARG A 163 -8.82 11.79 13.38
N HIS A 164 -7.70 11.19 12.98
CA HIS A 164 -6.36 11.70 13.27
C HIS A 164 -5.70 12.37 12.07
N GLY A 165 -6.34 12.36 10.88
CA GLY A 165 -5.81 12.99 9.68
C GLY A 165 -4.72 12.17 8.98
N ALA A 166 -4.56 10.87 9.30
CA ALA A 166 -3.59 10.02 8.63
C ALA A 166 -3.96 9.83 7.16
N PRO A 167 -2.99 9.88 6.22
CA PRO A 167 -3.26 9.59 4.83
C PRO A 167 -3.79 8.15 4.67
N LEU A 168 -4.73 7.96 3.73
CA LEU A 168 -5.33 6.64 3.47
C LEU A 168 -5.29 6.36 1.97
N VAL A 169 -4.69 5.23 1.57
CA VAL A 169 -4.50 4.87 0.16
C VAL A 169 -5.02 3.47 -0.12
N ARG A 170 -5.43 3.22 -1.37
CA ARG A 170 -5.94 1.91 -1.78
C ARG A 170 -4.81 0.95 -2.12
N GLY A 171 -4.98 -0.30 -1.69
CA GLY A 171 -4.16 -1.42 -2.08
C GLY A 171 -4.96 -2.71 -2.17
N SER A 172 -4.70 -3.54 -3.17
CA SER A 172 -5.40 -4.81 -3.31
C SER A 172 -4.66 -5.98 -2.65
N GLY A 173 -3.35 -5.89 -2.48
CA GLY A 173 -2.52 -7.04 -2.10
C GLY A 173 -2.58 -8.17 -3.12
N SER A 174 -2.96 -7.85 -4.37
CA SER A 174 -3.24 -8.85 -5.39
C SER A 174 -1.97 -9.47 -5.94
N CYS A 175 -1.94 -10.79 -6.01
CA CYS A 175 -0.90 -11.56 -6.68
C CYS A 175 -1.40 -12.30 -7.93
N ARG A 176 -2.71 -12.21 -8.25
CA ARG A 176 -3.38 -12.84 -9.39
C ARG A 176 -4.44 -11.92 -9.98
N ALA A 177 -4.77 -12.14 -11.26
CA ALA A 177 -5.68 -11.29 -12.03
C ALA A 177 -7.09 -11.18 -11.41
N GLU A 178 -7.60 -12.29 -10.90
CA GLU A 178 -8.93 -12.38 -10.28
C GLU A 178 -9.04 -11.66 -8.93
N GLU A 179 -7.92 -11.33 -8.30
CA GLU A 179 -7.86 -10.62 -7.03
C GLU A 179 -7.82 -9.09 -7.23
N LEU A 180 -7.50 -8.63 -8.45
CA LEU A 180 -7.46 -7.20 -8.74
C LEU A 180 -8.86 -6.59 -8.68
N THR A 181 -9.02 -5.63 -7.78
CA THR A 181 -10.29 -4.93 -7.63
C THR A 181 -10.51 -3.93 -8.74
N THR A 182 -11.59 -4.10 -9.48
CA THR A 182 -11.94 -3.21 -10.58
C THR A 182 -12.50 -1.88 -10.09
N ARG A 183 -12.48 -0.89 -10.99
CA ARG A 183 -13.07 0.44 -10.74
C ARG A 183 -14.52 0.38 -10.26
N ALA A 184 -15.27 -0.63 -10.65
CA ALA A 184 -16.69 -0.77 -10.28
C ALA A 184 -16.89 -1.21 -8.82
N PHE A 185 -15.95 -2.01 -8.25
CA PHE A 185 -16.09 -2.56 -6.91
C PHE A 185 -15.56 -1.65 -5.80
N TRP A 186 -14.55 -0.82 -6.05
CA TRP A 186 -13.99 0.06 -5.04
C TRP A 186 -15.02 0.94 -4.31
N PRO A 187 -16.01 1.59 -5.02
CA PRO A 187 -17.03 2.37 -4.33
C PRO A 187 -17.88 1.55 -3.36
N MET A 188 -18.09 0.25 -3.65
CA MET A 188 -18.86 -0.65 -2.79
C MET A 188 -18.08 -1.01 -1.51
N ILE A 189 -16.77 -1.28 -1.65
CA ILE A 189 -15.88 -1.58 -0.51
C ILE A 189 -15.79 -0.36 0.40
N ILE A 190 -15.59 0.84 -0.18
CA ILE A 190 -15.52 2.10 0.57
C ILE A 190 -16.84 2.34 1.31
N LYS A 191 -17.99 2.18 0.62
CA LYS A 191 -19.31 2.33 1.25
C LYS A 191 -19.53 1.34 2.39
N GLY A 192 -19.03 0.11 2.26
CA GLY A 192 -19.13 -0.91 3.33
C GLY A 192 -18.36 -0.54 4.60
N ALA A 193 -17.24 0.18 4.45
CA ALA A 193 -16.43 0.65 5.58
C ALA A 193 -16.91 2.00 6.16
N ASP A 194 -17.68 2.77 5.39
CA ASP A 194 -18.13 4.13 5.74
C ASP A 194 -19.32 4.16 6.72
N CYS A 195 -19.74 2.99 7.23
CA CYS A 195 -20.87 2.86 8.17
C CYS A 195 -20.68 3.63 9.49
N PHE A 196 -19.47 4.04 9.82
CA PHE A 196 -19.12 4.73 11.07
C PHE A 196 -18.92 6.25 10.91
N SER A 197 -18.98 6.76 9.68
CA SER A 197 -18.85 8.20 9.41
C SER A 197 -20.19 8.98 9.50
N ALA A 198 -21.26 8.34 9.97
CA ALA A 198 -22.59 8.93 10.09
C ALA A 198 -22.68 9.89 11.28
N GLY A 199 -22.10 11.08 11.16
CA GLY A 199 -22.24 12.22 12.06
C GLY A 199 -22.25 13.52 11.26
N GLU A 200 -22.79 14.59 11.83
CA GLU A 200 -22.95 15.91 11.15
C GLU A 200 -21.63 16.55 10.67
N ASN A 201 -20.46 15.97 11.05
CA ASN A 201 -19.11 16.32 10.59
C ASN A 201 -18.40 15.14 9.89
N ALA A 202 -19.14 14.25 9.25
CA ALA A 202 -18.58 13.06 8.60
C ALA A 202 -17.56 13.49 7.52
N ALA A 203 -16.29 13.30 7.81
CA ALA A 203 -15.23 13.42 6.81
C ALA A 203 -15.56 12.43 5.67
N ASN A 204 -15.59 12.93 4.45
CA ASN A 204 -15.94 12.14 3.27
C ASN A 204 -14.82 11.14 2.98
N LEU A 205 -14.98 9.88 3.36
CA LEU A 205 -13.97 8.84 3.18
C LEU A 205 -13.47 8.72 1.73
N PRO A 206 -14.33 8.71 0.69
CA PRO A 206 -13.87 8.73 -0.70
C PRO A 206 -12.95 9.91 -1.04
N GLU A 207 -13.29 11.09 -0.56
CA GLU A 207 -12.52 12.31 -0.81
C GLU A 207 -11.19 12.31 -0.02
N HIS A 208 -11.18 11.78 1.20
CA HIS A 208 -9.97 11.62 2.01
C HIS A 208 -8.97 10.68 1.32
N ILE A 209 -9.44 9.51 0.86
CA ILE A 209 -8.62 8.57 0.07
C ILE A 209 -8.07 9.27 -1.18
N ARG A 210 -8.93 9.94 -1.96
CA ARG A 210 -8.53 10.61 -3.19
C ARG A 210 -7.41 11.64 -2.95
N LYS A 211 -7.54 12.49 -1.93
CA LYS A 211 -6.52 13.50 -1.58
C LYS A 211 -5.21 12.87 -1.14
N SER A 212 -5.28 11.82 -0.33
CA SER A 212 -4.10 11.07 0.14
C SER A 212 -3.34 10.45 -1.03
N GLU A 213 -4.06 9.80 -1.95
CA GLU A 213 -3.48 9.20 -3.16
C GLU A 213 -2.84 10.24 -4.08
N GLU A 214 -3.50 11.38 -4.30
CA GLU A 214 -2.93 12.47 -5.09
C GLU A 214 -1.63 13.02 -4.47
N THR A 215 -1.57 13.08 -3.14
CA THR A 215 -0.37 13.52 -2.43
C THR A 215 0.76 12.51 -2.60
N LEU A 216 0.49 11.22 -2.44
CA LEU A 216 1.48 10.16 -2.66
C LEU A 216 1.96 10.15 -4.11
N ILE A 217 1.06 10.23 -5.09
CA ILE A 217 1.41 10.30 -6.52
C ILE A 217 2.33 11.49 -6.81
N ARG A 218 2.01 12.69 -6.30
CA ARG A 218 2.86 13.87 -6.49
C ARG A 218 4.28 13.67 -5.96
N ARG A 219 4.44 12.97 -4.83
CA ARG A 219 5.74 12.63 -4.26
C ARG A 219 6.49 11.65 -5.15
N LEU A 220 5.82 10.63 -5.69
CA LEU A 220 6.41 9.61 -6.55
C LEU A 220 6.82 10.14 -7.95
N ILE A 221 6.11 11.15 -8.46
CA ILE A 221 6.43 11.79 -9.75
C ILE A 221 7.61 12.78 -9.62
N ARG A 222 7.82 13.35 -8.41
CA ARG A 222 8.89 14.33 -8.14
C ARG A 222 9.88 13.71 -7.15
N PRO A 223 10.80 12.85 -7.60
CA PRO A 223 11.82 12.26 -6.72
C PRO A 223 12.83 13.31 -6.24
#